data_84d98e0bb7f408d0948be5e811cf8a52
#
_entry.id   84d98e0bb7f408d0948be5e811cf8a52
#
_cell.length_a   1.000
_cell.length_b   1.000
_cell.length_c   1.000
_cell.angle_alpha   90.00
_cell.angle_beta   90.00
_cell.angle_gamma   90.00
#
_symmetry.space_group_name_H-M   'P 1'
#
loop_
_entity.id
_entity.type
_entity.pdbx_description
1 polymer ?
#
loop_
_entity_poly.entity_id
_entity_poly.type
_entity_poly.pdbx_seq_one_letter_code
_entity_poly.pdbx_strand_id
1 'polypeptide(L)'
;MWRAPTPVVVCVDGSDAGLRAATWAVREAVNRDVPLRIVHVIEVRDVDAEKPETYADRLRLDTQYAESALREATAAVEATEIPVKLETEILWGPVESALIEESSHATMICLGTAEIACADGAPLSATAAAIARNAQCPVAIIGKQREPAARPGWILVGVEGRADNEPVIEAAMEEARLRRLPILAVDIQSRHFGDIHRDDIGQRIDRWTRCYPDVVVRPVVSPHGIPQVITGDLSDRIDDLVEMIVVGRVDGASVARIIGSGGHSILVVH
;
A
#
# COMPACT_ATOMS: atom_id res chain seq x y z
N MET A 1 23.51 12.38 17.68
CA MET A 1 23.59 12.43 16.20
C MET A 1 22.16 12.50 15.70
N TRP A 2 21.72 13.65 15.19
CA TRP A 2 20.33 13.81 14.71
C TRP A 2 20.20 13.08 13.38
N ARG A 3 19.40 12.03 13.34
CA ARG A 3 19.12 11.30 12.12
C ARG A 3 17.94 12.00 11.45
N ALA A 4 18.08 12.39 10.18
CA ALA A 4 16.94 12.94 9.43
C ALA A 4 15.79 11.94 9.46
N PRO A 5 14.54 12.41 9.58
CA PRO A 5 13.39 11.51 9.53
C PRO A 5 13.36 10.78 8.18
N THR A 6 13.11 9.47 8.22
CA THR A 6 12.98 8.65 7.01
C THR A 6 11.72 9.04 6.25
N PRO A 7 11.80 9.26 4.93
CA PRO A 7 10.66 9.75 4.15
C PRO A 7 9.58 8.68 3.92
N VAL A 8 8.36 9.11 3.61
CA VAL A 8 7.44 8.31 2.81
C VAL A 8 7.91 8.41 1.36
N VAL A 9 8.14 7.29 0.70
CA VAL A 9 8.63 7.23 -0.68
C VAL A 9 7.49 6.81 -1.60
N VAL A 10 7.28 7.52 -2.70
CA VAL A 10 6.33 7.14 -3.74
C VAL A 10 7.04 6.95 -5.07
N CYS A 11 6.87 5.79 -5.69
CA CYS A 11 7.41 5.54 -7.02
C CYS A 11 6.37 5.92 -8.10
N VAL A 12 6.80 6.76 -9.05
CA VAL A 12 5.98 7.21 -10.17
C VAL A 12 6.61 6.77 -11.49
N ASP A 13 5.76 6.35 -12.42
CA ASP A 13 6.13 5.88 -13.76
C ASP A 13 5.54 6.77 -14.88
N GLY A 14 4.98 7.93 -14.51
CA GLY A 14 4.27 8.82 -15.43
C GLY A 14 2.83 8.40 -15.72
N SER A 15 2.33 7.34 -15.08
CA SER A 15 0.93 6.91 -15.22
C SER A 15 0.00 7.64 -14.24
N ASP A 16 -1.30 7.67 -14.55
CA ASP A 16 -2.33 8.15 -13.62
C ASP A 16 -2.32 7.39 -12.28
N ALA A 17 -1.92 6.12 -12.29
CA ALA A 17 -1.79 5.32 -11.09
C ALA A 17 -0.68 5.83 -10.18
N GLY A 18 0.48 6.17 -10.75
CA GLY A 18 1.58 6.82 -10.05
C GLY A 18 1.18 8.17 -9.46
N LEU A 19 0.45 8.99 -10.22
CA LEU A 19 -0.05 10.28 -9.74
C LEU A 19 -1.04 10.13 -8.57
N ARG A 20 -1.95 9.14 -8.64
CA ARG A 20 -2.85 8.82 -7.51
C ARG A 20 -2.07 8.39 -6.28
N ALA A 21 -1.04 7.56 -6.43
CA ALA A 21 -0.19 7.16 -5.33
C ALA A 21 0.55 8.35 -4.71
N ALA A 22 1.04 9.28 -5.53
CA ALA A 22 1.72 10.48 -5.06
C ALA A 22 0.78 11.38 -4.23
N THR A 23 -0.43 11.65 -4.71
CA THR A 23 -1.42 12.45 -3.98
C THR A 23 -1.91 11.75 -2.71
N TRP A 24 -2.05 10.43 -2.72
CA TRP A 24 -2.39 9.64 -1.54
C TRP A 24 -1.30 9.72 -0.47
N ALA A 25 -0.03 9.61 -0.87
CA ALA A 25 1.13 9.61 0.00
C ALA A 25 1.35 10.94 0.75
N VAL A 26 0.78 12.05 0.26
CA VAL A 26 0.85 13.35 0.96
C VAL A 26 0.34 13.25 2.38
N ARG A 27 -0.84 12.66 2.57
CA ARG A 27 -1.45 12.51 3.90
C ARG A 27 -0.61 11.62 4.82
N GLU A 28 -0.01 10.57 4.27
CA GLU A 28 0.87 9.68 5.03
C GLU A 28 2.11 10.43 5.55
N ALA A 29 2.74 11.22 4.68
CA ALA A 29 3.92 11.98 5.05
C ALA A 29 3.60 13.06 6.11
N VAL A 30 2.54 13.82 5.91
CA VAL A 30 2.12 14.89 6.82
C VAL A 30 1.75 14.34 8.19
N ASN A 31 0.99 13.24 8.24
CA ASN A 31 0.53 12.71 9.52
C ASN A 31 1.62 11.99 10.32
N ARG A 32 2.68 11.54 9.64
CA ARG A 32 3.88 10.99 10.30
C ARG A 32 4.95 12.04 10.57
N ASP A 33 4.70 13.31 10.16
CA ASP A 33 5.67 14.41 10.26
C ASP A 33 7.04 14.07 9.62
N VAL A 34 6.99 13.49 8.40
CA VAL A 34 8.17 13.08 7.63
C VAL A 34 8.10 13.67 6.21
N PRO A 35 9.23 13.77 5.50
CA PRO A 35 9.23 14.19 4.10
C PRO A 35 8.49 13.22 3.20
N LEU A 36 7.91 13.72 2.10
CA LEU A 36 7.47 12.94 0.96
C LEU A 36 8.56 12.96 -0.10
N ARG A 37 9.08 11.80 -0.49
CA ARG A 37 10.05 11.65 -1.57
C ARG A 37 9.39 10.98 -2.76
N ILE A 38 9.34 11.69 -3.89
CA ILE A 38 8.87 11.15 -5.17
C ILE A 38 10.08 10.61 -5.93
N VAL A 39 10.04 9.34 -6.31
CA VAL A 39 11.11 8.71 -7.06
C VAL A 39 10.63 8.20 -8.40
N HIS A 40 11.50 8.28 -9.42
CA HIS A 40 11.35 7.58 -10.69
C HIS A 40 12.55 6.67 -10.90
N VAL A 41 12.34 5.45 -11.36
CA VAL A 41 13.44 4.49 -11.59
C VAL A 41 13.71 4.37 -13.09
N ILE A 42 14.93 4.71 -13.49
CA ILE A 42 15.43 4.44 -14.86
C ILE A 42 16.09 3.08 -14.88
N GLU A 43 15.50 2.15 -15.63
CA GLU A 43 16.03 0.80 -15.77
C GLU A 43 17.30 0.79 -16.67
N VAL A 44 18.43 0.54 -16.06
CA VAL A 44 19.70 0.38 -16.79
C VAL A 44 19.74 -1.02 -17.39
N ARG A 45 19.73 -1.11 -18.71
CA ARG A 45 19.91 -2.37 -19.45
C ARG A 45 21.38 -2.56 -19.81
N ASP A 46 21.81 -3.82 -19.95
CA ASP A 46 23.18 -4.14 -20.32
C ASP A 46 23.61 -3.45 -21.63
N VAL A 47 24.73 -2.72 -21.54
CA VAL A 47 25.29 -1.92 -22.63
C VAL A 47 25.86 -2.79 -23.75
N ASP A 48 26.15 -4.06 -23.47
CA ASP A 48 26.84 -4.97 -24.42
C ASP A 48 26.05 -5.31 -25.71
N ALA A 49 24.74 -5.01 -25.73
CA ALA A 49 23.87 -5.31 -26.88
C ALA A 49 23.65 -4.12 -27.82
N GLU A 50 24.04 -2.90 -27.46
CA GLU A 50 23.72 -1.68 -28.22
C GLU A 50 24.97 -0.88 -28.62
N LYS A 51 24.87 -0.16 -29.75
CA LYS A 51 25.88 0.81 -30.12
C LYS A 51 25.91 1.97 -29.10
N PRO A 52 27.11 2.48 -28.74
CA PRO A 52 27.23 3.53 -27.71
C PRO A 52 26.40 4.78 -27.98
N GLU A 53 26.25 5.19 -29.25
CA GLU A 53 25.45 6.35 -29.67
C GLU A 53 23.95 6.12 -29.39
N THR A 54 23.42 4.94 -29.72
CA THR A 54 22.03 4.55 -29.49
C THR A 54 21.72 4.48 -27.99
N TYR A 55 22.67 4.02 -27.19
CA TYR A 55 22.56 4.00 -25.74
C TYR A 55 22.48 5.41 -25.14
N ALA A 56 23.36 6.32 -25.59
CA ALA A 56 23.37 7.70 -25.09
C ALA A 56 22.07 8.45 -25.43
N ASP A 57 21.54 8.25 -26.63
CA ASP A 57 20.28 8.88 -27.03
C ASP A 57 19.10 8.31 -26.26
N ARG A 58 19.06 7.01 -26.03
CA ARG A 58 18.02 6.38 -25.19
C ARG A 58 18.10 6.89 -23.77
N LEU A 59 19.28 6.91 -23.15
CA LEU A 59 19.47 7.41 -21.78
C LEU A 59 19.00 8.86 -21.64
N ARG A 60 19.24 9.69 -22.65
CA ARG A 60 18.74 11.07 -22.67
C ARG A 60 17.22 11.11 -22.68
N LEU A 61 16.55 10.29 -23.50
CA LEU A 61 15.11 10.21 -23.57
C LEU A 61 14.51 9.68 -22.27
N ASP A 62 15.10 8.63 -21.68
CA ASP A 62 14.66 8.06 -20.42
C ASP A 62 14.79 9.08 -19.27
N THR A 63 15.88 9.87 -19.26
CA THR A 63 16.08 10.93 -18.29
C THR A 63 15.04 12.07 -18.46
N GLN A 64 14.78 12.48 -19.70
CA GLN A 64 13.75 13.50 -19.98
C GLN A 64 12.36 13.03 -19.56
N TYR A 65 12.05 11.75 -19.80
CA TYR A 65 10.80 11.14 -19.37
C TYR A 65 10.68 11.11 -17.86
N ALA A 66 11.72 10.66 -17.15
CA ALA A 66 11.78 10.64 -15.69
C ALA A 66 11.55 12.03 -15.07
N GLU A 67 12.24 13.05 -15.61
CA GLU A 67 12.07 14.44 -15.19
C GLU A 67 10.63 14.94 -15.43
N SER A 68 9.99 14.53 -16.56
CA SER A 68 8.58 14.90 -16.82
C SER A 68 7.65 14.24 -15.81
N ALA A 69 7.81 12.93 -15.57
CA ALA A 69 7.02 12.18 -14.59
C ALA A 69 7.14 12.78 -13.18
N LEU A 70 8.36 13.14 -12.77
CA LEU A 70 8.60 13.78 -11.47
C LEU A 70 7.94 15.18 -11.40
N ARG A 71 8.01 15.99 -12.45
CA ARG A 71 7.35 17.30 -12.49
C ARG A 71 5.83 17.17 -12.42
N GLU A 72 5.24 16.24 -13.16
CA GLU A 72 3.79 16.00 -13.16
C GLU A 72 3.32 15.54 -11.78
N ALA A 73 4.06 14.61 -11.14
CA ALA A 73 3.75 14.14 -9.79
C ALA A 73 3.90 15.25 -8.74
N THR A 74 4.93 16.08 -8.87
CA THR A 74 5.12 17.28 -8.02
C THR A 74 3.94 18.23 -8.14
N ALA A 75 3.52 18.55 -9.36
CA ALA A 75 2.38 19.41 -9.59
C ALA A 75 1.06 18.82 -9.03
N ALA A 76 0.87 17.49 -9.14
CA ALA A 76 -0.28 16.82 -8.55
C ALA A 76 -0.28 16.86 -7.00
N VAL A 77 0.89 16.75 -6.38
CA VAL A 77 1.06 16.90 -4.93
C VAL A 77 0.78 18.35 -4.50
N GLU A 78 1.33 19.32 -5.17
CA GLU A 78 1.11 20.74 -4.89
C GLU A 78 -0.38 21.14 -5.05
N ALA A 79 -1.07 20.56 -6.03
CA ALA A 79 -2.51 20.75 -6.24
C ALA A 79 -3.39 20.23 -5.08
N THR A 80 -2.85 19.42 -4.18
CA THR A 80 -3.58 19.02 -2.94
C THR A 80 -3.70 20.16 -1.94
N GLU A 81 -2.92 21.25 -2.11
CA GLU A 81 -2.82 22.38 -1.17
C GLU A 81 -2.43 21.98 0.27
N ILE A 82 -1.99 20.75 0.49
CA ILE A 82 -1.53 20.25 1.80
C ILE A 82 -0.02 20.49 1.90
N PRO A 83 0.46 21.28 2.88
CA PRO A 83 1.88 21.56 3.02
C PRO A 83 2.64 20.30 3.43
N VAL A 84 3.58 19.87 2.60
CA VAL A 84 4.46 18.73 2.83
C VAL A 84 5.88 19.07 2.38
N LYS A 85 6.89 18.60 3.14
CA LYS A 85 8.28 18.69 2.67
C LYS A 85 8.47 17.70 1.53
N LEU A 86 8.70 18.22 0.32
CA LEU A 86 8.80 17.44 -0.90
C LEU A 86 10.25 17.29 -1.36
N GLU A 87 10.64 16.07 -1.72
CA GLU A 87 11.93 15.73 -2.33
C GLU A 87 11.67 14.93 -3.60
N THR A 88 12.52 15.07 -4.61
CA THR A 88 12.44 14.28 -5.85
C THR A 88 13.78 13.66 -6.18
N GLU A 89 13.79 12.42 -6.66
CA GLU A 89 15.02 11.69 -6.99
C GLU A 89 14.82 10.74 -8.17
N ILE A 90 15.83 10.60 -9.01
CA ILE A 90 15.91 9.58 -10.05
C ILE A 90 16.81 8.46 -9.54
N LEU A 91 16.23 7.27 -9.40
CA LEU A 91 16.95 6.05 -9.06
C LEU A 91 17.39 5.31 -10.33
N TRP A 92 18.46 4.54 -10.24
CA TRP A 92 19.05 3.83 -11.39
C TRP A 92 19.14 2.34 -11.10
N GLY A 93 18.76 1.50 -12.06
CA GLY A 93 18.87 0.05 -11.96
C GLY A 93 17.54 -0.67 -12.18
N PRO A 94 17.49 -1.99 -11.90
CA PRO A 94 16.24 -2.75 -11.94
C PRO A 94 15.25 -2.19 -10.92
N VAL A 95 14.01 -1.91 -11.34
CA VAL A 95 12.98 -1.22 -10.53
C VAL A 95 12.76 -1.92 -9.18
N GLU A 96 12.66 -3.25 -9.19
CA GLU A 96 12.44 -4.04 -7.98
C GLU A 96 13.60 -3.88 -6.99
N SER A 97 14.83 -4.01 -7.46
CA SER A 97 16.03 -3.91 -6.62
C SER A 97 16.18 -2.51 -6.03
N ALA A 98 16.01 -1.47 -6.85
CA ALA A 98 16.14 -0.07 -6.43
C ALA A 98 15.11 0.27 -5.33
N LEU A 99 13.86 -0.16 -5.48
CA LEU A 99 12.82 0.13 -4.49
C LEU A 99 12.93 -0.73 -3.23
N ILE A 100 13.41 -1.98 -3.33
CA ILE A 100 13.71 -2.81 -2.16
C ILE A 100 14.87 -2.20 -1.36
N GLU A 101 15.91 -1.71 -2.02
CA GLU A 101 17.01 -1.01 -1.36
C GLU A 101 16.52 0.28 -0.69
N GLU A 102 15.75 1.11 -1.40
CA GLU A 102 15.17 2.35 -0.87
C GLU A 102 14.27 2.10 0.35
N SER A 103 13.59 0.95 0.40
CA SER A 103 12.71 0.59 1.52
C SER A 103 13.44 0.50 2.88
N SER A 104 14.75 0.28 2.89
CA SER A 104 15.57 0.27 4.12
C SER A 104 15.76 1.67 4.72
N HIS A 105 15.49 2.71 3.94
CA HIS A 105 15.63 4.11 4.30
C HIS A 105 14.30 4.89 4.26
N ALA A 106 13.20 4.17 4.06
CA ALA A 106 11.85 4.73 3.97
C ALA A 106 11.00 4.36 5.18
N THR A 107 10.08 5.24 5.54
CA THR A 107 9.01 4.94 6.50
C THR A 107 7.93 4.06 5.86
N MET A 108 7.70 4.24 4.56
CA MET A 108 6.72 3.51 3.75
C MET A 108 7.08 3.66 2.27
N ILE A 109 6.84 2.62 1.48
CA ILE A 109 6.85 2.71 0.01
C ILE A 109 5.41 2.75 -0.50
N CYS A 110 5.10 3.71 -1.38
CA CYS A 110 3.80 3.84 -2.03
C CYS A 110 3.93 3.54 -3.53
N LEU A 111 3.04 2.69 -4.03
CA LEU A 111 2.99 2.28 -5.44
C LEU A 111 1.59 2.46 -5.99
N GLY A 112 1.45 2.99 -7.19
CA GLY A 112 0.19 2.99 -7.90
C GLY A 112 -0.04 1.66 -8.63
N THR A 113 -1.28 1.19 -8.67
CA THR A 113 -1.67 0.06 -9.52
C THR A 113 -2.56 0.54 -10.64
N ALA A 114 -2.19 0.20 -11.90
CA ALA A 114 -3.07 0.43 -13.04
C ALA A 114 -4.30 -0.48 -12.91
N GLU A 115 -5.48 0.03 -13.31
CA GLU A 115 -6.64 -0.82 -13.51
C GLU A 115 -6.33 -1.86 -14.58
N ILE A 116 -6.09 -3.07 -14.17
CA ILE A 116 -6.30 -4.18 -15.06
C ILE A 116 -7.73 -4.64 -14.77
N ALA A 117 -8.67 -4.13 -15.55
CA ALA A 117 -10.02 -4.69 -15.62
C ALA A 117 -9.89 -6.10 -16.20
N CYS A 118 -9.57 -7.07 -15.36
CA CYS A 118 -9.56 -8.46 -15.76
C CYS A 118 -10.75 -9.14 -15.10
N ALA A 119 -11.70 -9.53 -15.94
CA ALA A 119 -12.76 -10.47 -15.58
C ALA A 119 -12.22 -11.79 -14.97
N ASP A 120 -10.91 -12.02 -15.01
CA ASP A 120 -10.25 -13.27 -14.63
C ASP A 120 -9.16 -13.10 -13.53
N GLY A 121 -9.23 -12.03 -12.70
CA GLY A 121 -8.30 -11.87 -11.57
C GLY A 121 -6.84 -11.71 -12.00
N ALA A 122 -6.54 -10.70 -12.81
CA ALA A 122 -5.18 -10.44 -13.24
C ALA A 122 -4.26 -10.12 -12.04
N PRO A 123 -3.06 -10.68 -12.06
CA PRO A 123 -2.13 -10.51 -10.96
C PRO A 123 -1.67 -9.06 -10.85
N LEU A 124 -1.39 -8.64 -9.63
CA LEU A 124 -0.52 -7.52 -9.30
C LEU A 124 0.65 -7.49 -10.28
N SER A 125 1.12 -6.30 -10.67
CA SER A 125 2.37 -6.24 -11.44
C SER A 125 3.43 -7.04 -10.69
N ALA A 126 4.26 -7.80 -11.40
CA ALA A 126 5.31 -8.61 -10.80
C ALA A 126 6.17 -7.76 -9.86
N THR A 127 6.44 -6.53 -10.25
CA THR A 127 7.17 -5.52 -9.48
C THR A 127 6.50 -5.20 -8.13
N ALA A 128 5.22 -4.86 -8.13
CA ALA A 128 4.52 -4.55 -6.87
C ALA A 128 4.46 -5.77 -5.93
N ALA A 129 4.29 -6.98 -6.49
CA ALA A 129 4.30 -8.22 -5.72
C ALA A 129 5.70 -8.53 -5.15
N ALA A 130 6.77 -8.25 -5.88
CA ALA A 130 8.14 -8.43 -5.43
C ALA A 130 8.49 -7.44 -4.30
N ILE A 131 8.11 -6.16 -4.45
CA ILE A 131 8.33 -5.14 -3.44
C ILE A 131 7.52 -5.45 -2.18
N ALA A 132 6.23 -5.77 -2.31
CA ALA A 132 5.38 -6.15 -1.18
C ALA A 132 5.90 -7.36 -0.39
N ARG A 133 6.73 -8.20 -0.99
CA ARG A 133 7.31 -9.40 -0.38
C ARG A 133 8.66 -9.14 0.28
N ASN A 134 9.46 -8.25 -0.28
CA ASN A 134 10.89 -8.13 0.04
C ASN A 134 11.27 -6.77 0.64
N ALA A 135 10.38 -5.78 0.67
CA ALA A 135 10.65 -4.50 1.30
C ALA A 135 10.93 -4.64 2.79
N GLN A 136 11.63 -3.66 3.36
CA GLN A 136 12.00 -3.59 4.78
C GLN A 136 11.11 -2.60 5.57
N CYS A 137 10.19 -1.94 4.89
CA CYS A 137 9.18 -1.05 5.47
C CYS A 137 7.79 -1.42 4.94
N PRO A 138 6.70 -0.92 5.52
CA PRO A 138 5.36 -1.09 5.00
C PRO A 138 5.24 -0.64 3.53
N VAL A 139 4.44 -1.38 2.74
CA VAL A 139 4.20 -1.08 1.32
C VAL A 139 2.72 -0.80 1.11
N ALA A 140 2.40 0.42 0.68
CA ALA A 140 1.06 0.82 0.29
C ALA A 140 0.90 0.68 -1.23
N ILE A 141 -0.06 -0.13 -1.65
CA ILE A 141 -0.43 -0.32 -3.06
C ILE A 141 -1.77 0.37 -3.28
N ILE A 142 -1.74 1.46 -4.05
CA ILE A 142 -2.88 2.36 -4.18
C ILE A 142 -3.70 1.96 -5.39
N GLY A 143 -4.93 1.52 -5.10
CA GLY A 143 -5.94 1.21 -6.09
C GLY A 143 -6.58 2.46 -6.71
N LYS A 144 -7.61 2.25 -7.52
CA LYS A 144 -8.44 3.36 -8.02
C LYS A 144 -9.21 3.93 -6.84
N GLN A 145 -9.06 5.23 -6.61
CA GLN A 145 -9.97 5.91 -5.70
C GLN A 145 -11.39 5.83 -6.27
N ARG A 146 -12.29 5.23 -5.53
CA ARG A 146 -13.73 5.28 -5.84
C ARG A 146 -14.24 6.69 -5.58
N GLU A 147 -15.28 7.08 -6.30
CA GLU A 147 -15.98 8.33 -5.98
C GLU A 147 -16.42 8.31 -4.50
N PRO A 148 -16.39 9.48 -3.82
CA PRO A 148 -16.79 9.53 -2.42
C PRO A 148 -18.17 8.93 -2.23
N ALA A 149 -18.23 7.78 -1.58
CA ALA A 149 -19.48 7.13 -1.27
C ALA A 149 -20.29 8.00 -0.27
N ALA A 150 -21.62 7.94 -0.35
CA ALA A 150 -22.49 8.63 0.60
C ALA A 150 -22.33 8.15 2.07
N ARG A 151 -21.53 7.11 2.30
CA ARG A 151 -21.22 6.52 3.60
C ARG A 151 -19.70 6.47 3.79
N PRO A 152 -19.21 6.65 5.04
CA PRO A 152 -17.77 6.49 5.34
C PRO A 152 -17.33 5.07 5.00
N GLY A 153 -16.13 4.96 4.44
CA GLY A 153 -15.51 3.68 4.13
C GLY A 153 -15.07 2.89 5.37
N TRP A 154 -14.51 1.71 5.14
CA TRP A 154 -13.98 0.82 6.17
C TRP A 154 -12.53 0.48 5.89
N ILE A 155 -11.76 0.32 6.97
CA ILE A 155 -10.47 -0.37 6.90
C ILE A 155 -10.70 -1.83 7.28
N LEU A 156 -10.30 -2.73 6.42
CA LEU A 156 -10.41 -4.16 6.65
C LEU A 156 -9.06 -4.70 7.10
N VAL A 157 -9.03 -5.42 8.21
CA VAL A 157 -7.82 -6.06 8.73
C VAL A 157 -8.07 -7.52 9.07
N GLY A 158 -7.12 -8.39 8.70
CA GLY A 158 -7.11 -9.77 9.12
C GLY A 158 -6.58 -9.90 10.53
N VAL A 159 -7.35 -10.52 11.41
CA VAL A 159 -6.92 -10.85 12.77
C VAL A 159 -6.63 -12.33 12.84
N GLU A 160 -5.36 -12.67 12.96
CA GLU A 160 -4.90 -14.04 13.18
C GLU A 160 -4.54 -14.22 14.66
N GLY A 161 -4.81 -15.39 15.22
CA GLY A 161 -4.45 -15.73 16.62
C GLY A 161 -2.94 -15.84 16.89
N ARG A 162 -2.08 -15.28 16.03
CA ARG A 162 -0.62 -15.36 16.09
C ARG A 162 -0.04 -14.06 16.64
N ALA A 163 1.04 -14.18 17.40
CA ALA A 163 1.70 -13.02 18.01
C ALA A 163 2.35 -12.07 16.97
N ASP A 164 2.69 -12.58 15.79
CA ASP A 164 3.25 -11.82 14.67
C ASP A 164 2.24 -10.93 13.95
N ASN A 165 0.95 -11.01 14.30
CA ASN A 165 -0.11 -10.18 13.74
C ASN A 165 -0.29 -8.81 14.46
N GLU A 166 0.37 -8.60 15.60
CA GLU A 166 0.27 -7.33 16.34
C GLU A 166 0.66 -6.09 15.51
N PRO A 167 1.79 -6.08 14.76
CA PRO A 167 2.14 -4.92 13.93
C PRO A 167 1.10 -4.59 12.85
N VAL A 168 0.41 -5.62 12.33
CA VAL A 168 -0.63 -5.46 11.30
C VAL A 168 -1.86 -4.76 11.89
N ILE A 169 -2.26 -5.15 13.10
CA ILE A 169 -3.39 -4.55 13.80
C ILE A 169 -3.03 -3.10 14.22
N GLU A 170 -1.82 -2.87 14.72
CA GLU A 170 -1.34 -1.55 15.07
C GLU A 170 -1.38 -0.60 13.86
N ALA A 171 -0.85 -1.02 12.72
CA ALA A 171 -0.91 -0.25 11.49
C ALA A 171 -2.35 0.03 11.04
N ALA A 172 -3.26 -0.95 11.17
CA ALA A 172 -4.67 -0.74 10.85
C ALA A 172 -5.33 0.29 11.79
N MET A 173 -5.00 0.28 13.08
CA MET A 173 -5.50 1.26 14.05
C MET A 173 -4.98 2.66 13.76
N GLU A 174 -3.70 2.81 13.42
CA GLU A 174 -3.11 4.07 13.03
C GLU A 174 -3.76 4.63 11.76
N GLU A 175 -3.94 3.82 10.72
CA GLU A 175 -4.64 4.21 9.50
C GLU A 175 -6.10 4.60 9.75
N ALA A 176 -6.78 3.88 10.66
CA ALA A 176 -8.15 4.19 11.04
C ALA A 176 -8.27 5.57 11.71
N ARG A 177 -7.37 5.89 12.64
CA ARG A 177 -7.31 7.22 13.26
C ARG A 177 -7.00 8.30 12.23
N LEU A 178 -6.02 8.06 11.39
CA LEU A 178 -5.57 8.97 10.36
C LEU A 178 -6.70 9.36 9.40
N ARG A 179 -7.46 8.37 8.96
CA ARG A 179 -8.54 8.54 7.98
C ARG A 179 -9.89 8.80 8.62
N ARG A 180 -9.99 8.64 9.94
CA ARG A 180 -11.25 8.69 10.71
C ARG A 180 -12.26 7.66 10.18
N LEU A 181 -11.77 6.45 9.89
CA LEU A 181 -12.55 5.34 9.38
C LEU A 181 -12.70 4.25 10.44
N PRO A 182 -13.84 3.55 10.44
CA PRO A 182 -14.00 2.36 11.27
C PRO A 182 -13.22 1.17 10.71
N ILE A 183 -12.89 0.22 11.60
CA ILE A 183 -12.23 -1.03 11.28
C ILE A 183 -13.23 -2.17 11.21
N LEU A 184 -13.10 -3.00 10.18
CA LEU A 184 -13.71 -4.32 10.08
C LEU A 184 -12.61 -5.36 10.36
N ALA A 185 -12.64 -5.93 11.57
CA ALA A 185 -11.67 -6.93 12.01
C ALA A 185 -12.16 -8.34 11.62
N VAL A 186 -11.52 -8.92 10.62
CA VAL A 186 -11.87 -10.25 10.10
C VAL A 186 -11.10 -11.31 10.87
N ASP A 187 -11.81 -12.10 11.67
CA ASP A 187 -11.26 -13.28 12.31
C ASP A 187 -10.98 -14.37 11.27
N ILE A 188 -9.70 -14.62 11.03
CA ILE A 188 -9.23 -15.67 10.12
C ILE A 188 -9.06 -16.95 10.94
N GLN A 189 -10.13 -17.74 11.03
CA GLN A 189 -10.07 -19.04 11.69
C GLN A 189 -9.17 -19.99 10.88
N SER A 190 -7.96 -20.24 11.36
CA SER A 190 -7.20 -21.39 10.86
C SER A 190 -7.92 -22.67 11.25
N ARG A 191 -8.27 -23.52 10.29
CA ARG A 191 -9.04 -24.77 10.45
C ARG A 191 -8.41 -25.80 11.43
N HIS A 192 -7.31 -25.46 12.08
CA HIS A 192 -6.51 -26.39 12.88
C HIS A 192 -6.57 -26.19 14.41
N PHE A 193 -7.27 -25.15 14.89
CA PHE A 193 -7.35 -24.89 16.33
C PHE A 193 -8.81 -24.66 16.76
N GLY A 194 -9.29 -25.56 17.63
CA GLY A 194 -10.65 -25.53 18.16
C GLY A 194 -10.95 -24.33 19.06
N ASP A 195 -12.09 -24.33 19.75
CA ASP A 195 -12.77 -23.27 20.53
C ASP A 195 -11.91 -22.35 21.44
N ILE A 196 -10.63 -22.66 21.64
CA ILE A 196 -9.71 -21.92 22.54
C ILE A 196 -9.39 -20.50 21.99
N HIS A 197 -9.59 -20.24 20.70
CA HIS A 197 -9.18 -18.98 20.06
C HIS A 197 -10.20 -17.84 20.11
N ARG A 198 -11.49 -18.11 20.34
CA ARG A 198 -12.52 -17.04 20.36
C ARG A 198 -12.34 -16.06 21.49
N ASP A 199 -11.97 -16.54 22.68
CA ASP A 199 -11.77 -15.69 23.86
C ASP A 199 -10.50 -14.82 23.72
N ASP A 200 -9.47 -15.34 23.04
CA ASP A 200 -8.20 -14.64 22.83
C ASP A 200 -8.35 -13.45 21.84
N ILE A 201 -9.06 -13.64 20.72
CA ILE A 201 -9.29 -12.59 19.73
C ILE A 201 -10.17 -11.47 20.32
N GLY A 202 -11.22 -11.81 21.06
CA GLY A 202 -12.05 -10.84 21.76
C GLY A 202 -11.23 -9.98 22.73
N GLN A 203 -10.39 -10.62 23.56
CA GLN A 203 -9.53 -9.92 24.51
C GLN A 203 -8.49 -9.02 23.80
N ARG A 204 -7.97 -9.44 22.66
CA ARG A 204 -7.04 -8.63 21.86
C ARG A 204 -7.74 -7.39 21.29
N ILE A 205 -8.93 -7.55 20.70
CA ILE A 205 -9.74 -6.42 20.19
C ILE A 205 -10.08 -5.47 21.34
N ASP A 206 -10.48 -5.96 22.49
CA ASP A 206 -10.77 -5.15 23.68
C ASP A 206 -9.54 -4.36 24.16
N ARG A 207 -8.33 -4.96 24.08
CA ARG A 207 -7.08 -4.28 24.40
C ARG A 207 -6.82 -3.14 23.40
N TRP A 208 -6.95 -3.41 22.11
CA TRP A 208 -6.74 -2.41 21.07
C TRP A 208 -7.75 -1.27 21.13
N THR A 209 -9.03 -1.58 21.37
CA THR A 209 -10.09 -0.56 21.56
C THR A 209 -9.81 0.34 22.76
N ARG A 210 -9.16 -0.18 23.81
CA ARG A 210 -8.73 0.65 24.95
C ARG A 210 -7.55 1.56 24.61
N CYS A 211 -6.61 1.11 23.77
CA CYS A 211 -5.48 1.92 23.31
C CYS A 211 -5.91 2.99 22.29
N TYR A 212 -6.95 2.70 21.51
CA TYR A 212 -7.47 3.56 20.45
C TYR A 212 -8.98 3.81 20.63
N PRO A 213 -9.40 4.57 21.67
CA PRO A 213 -10.80 4.73 22.02
C PRO A 213 -11.63 5.52 21.01
N ASP A 214 -10.97 6.21 20.10
CA ASP A 214 -11.53 6.97 18.98
C ASP A 214 -11.78 6.12 17.73
N VAL A 215 -11.33 4.86 17.70
CA VAL A 215 -11.49 3.94 16.57
C VAL A 215 -12.63 2.96 16.83
N VAL A 216 -13.62 2.93 15.96
CA VAL A 216 -14.72 1.96 16.00
C VAL A 216 -14.26 0.66 15.36
N VAL A 217 -14.22 -0.44 16.11
CA VAL A 217 -13.87 -1.76 15.60
C VAL A 217 -15.10 -2.66 15.58
N ARG A 218 -15.35 -3.30 14.44
CA ARG A 218 -16.40 -4.32 14.27
C ARG A 218 -15.78 -5.67 13.92
N PRO A 219 -15.92 -6.68 14.78
CA PRO A 219 -15.46 -8.02 14.47
C PRO A 219 -16.39 -8.71 13.48
N VAL A 220 -15.79 -9.44 12.53
CA VAL A 220 -16.47 -10.31 11.58
C VAL A 220 -15.76 -11.66 11.55
N VAL A 221 -16.51 -12.74 11.66
CA VAL A 221 -15.95 -14.10 11.55
C VAL A 221 -16.05 -14.56 10.11
N SER A 222 -14.92 -14.92 9.52
CA SER A 222 -14.86 -15.49 8.17
C SER A 222 -14.04 -16.78 8.15
N PRO A 223 -14.65 -17.92 7.84
CA PRO A 223 -13.93 -19.20 7.78
C PRO A 223 -12.91 -19.29 6.63
N HIS A 224 -12.94 -18.36 5.69
CA HIS A 224 -12.10 -18.37 4.48
C HIS A 224 -11.27 -17.09 4.34
N GLY A 225 -11.22 -16.26 5.40
CA GLY A 225 -10.39 -15.06 5.46
C GLY A 225 -10.91 -13.87 4.63
N ILE A 226 -10.02 -12.89 4.47
CA ILE A 226 -10.30 -11.63 3.80
C ILE A 226 -10.89 -11.77 2.37
N PRO A 227 -10.36 -12.64 1.48
CA PRO A 227 -10.89 -12.75 0.13
C PRO A 227 -12.39 -13.07 0.09
N GLN A 228 -12.88 -13.93 0.98
CA GLN A 228 -14.30 -14.29 1.01
C GLN A 228 -15.18 -13.17 1.58
N VAL A 229 -14.65 -12.36 2.50
CA VAL A 229 -15.39 -11.18 3.00
C VAL A 229 -15.63 -10.19 1.88
N ILE A 230 -14.65 -10.05 0.97
CA ILE A 230 -14.72 -9.12 -0.16
C ILE A 230 -15.59 -9.67 -1.30
N THR A 231 -15.54 -10.98 -1.58
CA THR A 231 -16.21 -11.61 -2.74
C THR A 231 -17.46 -12.41 -2.40
N GLY A 232 -17.80 -12.59 -1.12
CA GLY A 232 -18.91 -13.42 -0.65
C GLY A 232 -20.23 -12.66 -0.47
N ASP A 233 -21.21 -13.29 0.21
CA ASP A 233 -22.55 -12.72 0.47
C ASP A 233 -22.58 -11.35 1.18
N LEU A 234 -21.46 -10.95 1.76
CA LEU A 234 -21.26 -9.59 2.32
C LEU A 234 -20.78 -8.59 1.26
N SER A 235 -20.35 -9.06 0.06
CA SER A 235 -19.77 -8.21 -0.99
C SER A 235 -20.72 -7.10 -1.44
N ASP A 236 -22.00 -7.39 -1.66
CA ASP A 236 -23.00 -6.41 -2.09
C ASP A 236 -23.20 -5.25 -1.10
N ARG A 237 -22.71 -5.39 0.14
CA ARG A 237 -22.84 -4.38 1.19
C ARG A 237 -21.52 -3.80 1.70
N ILE A 238 -20.43 -4.51 1.53
CA ILE A 238 -19.12 -4.17 2.13
C ILE A 238 -18.10 -3.79 1.06
N ASP A 239 -18.12 -4.44 -0.10
CA ASP A 239 -17.11 -4.22 -1.14
C ASP A 239 -17.08 -2.76 -1.59
N ASP A 240 -18.23 -2.12 -1.79
CA ASP A 240 -18.33 -0.70 -2.13
C ASP A 240 -17.91 0.25 -1.00
N LEU A 241 -17.70 -0.26 0.21
CA LEU A 241 -17.38 0.52 1.39
C LEU A 241 -15.94 0.30 1.89
N VAL A 242 -15.19 -0.68 1.38
CA VAL A 242 -13.80 -0.88 1.80
C VAL A 242 -12.90 0.11 1.09
N GLU A 243 -12.21 0.96 1.83
CA GLU A 243 -11.22 1.91 1.30
C GLU A 243 -9.81 1.32 1.31
N MET A 244 -9.50 0.57 2.36
CA MET A 244 -8.18 -0.01 2.54
C MET A 244 -8.24 -1.40 3.18
N ILE A 245 -7.33 -2.25 2.77
CA ILE A 245 -7.11 -3.56 3.37
C ILE A 245 -5.70 -3.59 3.97
N VAL A 246 -5.60 -3.91 5.25
CA VAL A 246 -4.31 -4.03 5.94
C VAL A 246 -4.01 -5.50 6.18
N VAL A 247 -2.86 -5.95 5.70
CA VAL A 247 -2.43 -7.35 5.78
C VAL A 247 -0.97 -7.43 6.21
N GLY A 248 -0.63 -8.52 6.87
CA GLY A 248 0.77 -8.85 7.13
C GLY A 248 1.49 -9.27 5.85
N ARG A 249 2.78 -9.55 5.98
CA ARG A 249 3.61 -10.08 4.93
C ARG A 249 3.03 -11.42 4.43
N VAL A 250 2.35 -11.38 3.31
CA VAL A 250 1.71 -12.53 2.67
C VAL A 250 2.44 -12.88 1.37
N ASP A 251 2.25 -14.11 0.92
CA ASP A 251 2.73 -14.49 -0.41
C ASP A 251 2.06 -13.62 -1.50
N GLY A 252 2.80 -13.35 -2.57
CA GLY A 252 2.32 -12.48 -3.65
C GLY A 252 0.99 -12.95 -4.29
N ALA A 253 0.66 -14.26 -4.19
CA ALA A 253 -0.59 -14.82 -4.70
C ALA A 253 -1.80 -14.41 -3.85
N SER A 254 -1.62 -14.27 -2.53
CA SER A 254 -2.69 -13.79 -1.63
C SER A 254 -2.94 -12.31 -1.81
N VAL A 255 -1.88 -11.50 -1.91
CA VAL A 255 -2.01 -10.06 -2.22
C VAL A 255 -2.67 -9.84 -3.59
N ALA A 256 -2.26 -10.60 -4.62
CA ALA A 256 -2.84 -10.51 -5.95
C ALA A 256 -4.35 -10.82 -5.97
N ARG A 257 -4.80 -11.83 -5.21
CA ARG A 257 -6.24 -12.16 -5.09
C ARG A 257 -7.04 -11.05 -4.40
N ILE A 258 -6.46 -10.40 -3.39
CA ILE A 258 -7.10 -9.31 -2.68
C ILE A 258 -7.24 -8.09 -3.60
N ILE A 259 -6.20 -7.75 -4.38
CA ILE A 259 -6.24 -6.62 -5.32
C ILE A 259 -7.16 -6.89 -6.51
N GLY A 260 -7.18 -8.12 -7.02
CA GLY A 260 -8.04 -8.52 -8.15
C GLY A 260 -9.53 -8.45 -7.85
N SER A 261 -9.92 -8.34 -6.58
CA SER A 261 -11.33 -8.37 -6.17
C SER A 261 -12.03 -7.01 -6.12
N GLY A 262 -11.37 -5.86 -6.31
CA GLY A 262 -12.15 -4.62 -6.20
C GLY A 262 -11.44 -3.27 -6.31
N GLY A 263 -10.17 -3.21 -6.68
CA GLY A 263 -9.47 -1.92 -6.84
C GLY A 263 -9.19 -1.16 -5.53
N HIS A 264 -9.25 -1.86 -4.40
CA HIS A 264 -8.96 -1.30 -3.07
C HIS A 264 -7.48 -0.94 -2.90
N SER A 265 -7.19 0.02 -2.04
CA SER A 265 -5.82 0.23 -1.57
C SER A 265 -5.44 -0.84 -0.56
N ILE A 266 -4.20 -1.31 -0.61
CA ILE A 266 -3.69 -2.34 0.30
C ILE A 266 -2.45 -1.83 0.99
N LEU A 267 -2.38 -2.00 2.31
CA LEU A 267 -1.19 -1.79 3.11
C LEU A 267 -0.63 -3.14 3.55
N VAL A 268 0.56 -3.45 3.08
CA VAL A 268 1.31 -4.65 3.48
C VAL A 268 2.29 -4.25 4.58
N VAL A 269 2.17 -4.88 5.74
CA VAL A 269 3.01 -4.62 6.92
C VAL A 269 4.04 -5.74 7.07
N HIS A 270 5.27 -5.39 7.44
CA HIS A 270 6.42 -6.30 7.51
C HIS A 270 6.85 -6.60 8.94
#